data_e3aad5940eda5ec6e49e5569f63e3c43
#
_entry.id   e3aad5940eda5ec6e49e5569f63e3c43
#
_cell.length_a   1.000
_cell.length_b   1.000
_cell.length_c   1.000
_cell.angle_alpha   90.00
_cell.angle_beta   90.00
_cell.angle_gamma   90.00
#
_symmetry.space_group_name_H-M   'P 1'
#
loop_
_entity.id
_entity.type
_entity.pdbx_description
1 polymer ?
#
loop_
_entity_poly.entity_id
_entity_poly.type
_entity_poly.pdbx_seq_one_letter_code
_entity_poly.pdbx_strand_id
1 'polypeptide(L)'
;MKLKIYLWLVLWLTVCNSYASVTWKVWNTDYRVDTTFHAKIGPGTTQTSLLLTGPDTTLTVFYLTVDLTDPYVDIRTVCATDHLAGAQTVTQMAESHSVEGESLYFAGINGGFFAMSGTANDGKTSIVGRPHHASVAEGEIYRTSTSAICRHFGITSDKVPYLSSASVDFTGTITTATDSYEISGVNVNAGNNKIILYTDKMPGQVTQVTGSSFPMYYEVALMPKAGERLVPGKPCKMTVKGAWARGTNMAIPDGGYVISGKGLAGPFIQSLNDGDEVEVNLPMSFDGETVMVEHLTTGNPKILGNGEVLNTEGERADAIEWHPRTSIGYSKDKKKLIMLVCDGRTEISRGVRTRELADLMRYAGADEALNLDGGGSSTLYTSMLGVRNYPSSKGVQRKVGDGVFVVSTAPASSFVGGIDFATPPHVISKGEEYSPTVYGYNAYGLLINTEMSNYTITCDERIGYVKADGKTFVADGIGL
;
A
#
# COMPACT_ATOMS: atom_id res chain seq x y z
N MET A 1 27.45 -13.88 -25.39
CA MET A 1 28.31 -14.25 -24.26
C MET A 1 27.48 -15.16 -23.36
N LYS A 2 27.91 -16.43 -23.15
CA LYS A 2 27.14 -17.33 -22.25
C LYS A 2 27.43 -16.96 -20.80
N LEU A 3 26.41 -16.52 -20.08
CA LEU A 3 26.49 -16.22 -18.62
C LEU A 3 26.56 -17.56 -17.88
N LYS A 4 27.63 -17.80 -17.12
CA LYS A 4 27.74 -18.98 -16.26
C LYS A 4 27.27 -18.60 -14.86
N ILE A 5 26.23 -19.27 -14.39
CA ILE A 5 25.82 -19.17 -12.99
C ILE A 5 26.72 -20.09 -12.18
N TYR A 6 27.50 -19.53 -11.26
CA TYR A 6 28.16 -20.29 -10.20
C TYR A 6 27.25 -20.31 -8.99
N LEU A 7 26.67 -21.46 -8.72
CA LEU A 7 25.89 -21.70 -7.50
C LEU A 7 26.87 -21.75 -6.31
N TRP A 8 27.05 -20.62 -5.62
CA TRP A 8 27.69 -20.64 -4.32
C TRP A 8 26.65 -21.11 -3.29
N LEU A 9 26.72 -22.43 -2.99
CA LEU A 9 25.95 -23.01 -1.90
C LEU A 9 26.53 -22.47 -0.59
N VAL A 10 25.84 -21.56 0.07
CA VAL A 10 26.09 -21.24 1.47
C VAL A 10 25.66 -22.46 2.28
N LEU A 11 26.63 -23.19 2.80
CA LEU A 11 26.46 -24.39 3.60
C LEU A 11 25.77 -24.02 4.93
N TRP A 12 24.45 -24.14 5.00
CA TRP A 12 23.75 -24.26 6.27
C TRP A 12 23.81 -25.74 6.67
N LEU A 13 24.67 -26.07 7.64
CA LEU A 13 24.64 -27.34 8.34
C LEU A 13 23.30 -27.45 9.09
N THR A 14 22.32 -28.04 8.46
CA THR A 14 21.18 -28.62 9.18
C THR A 14 21.25 -30.12 9.08
N VAL A 15 21.36 -30.72 10.25
CA VAL A 15 21.23 -32.14 10.55
C VAL A 15 20.09 -32.76 9.75
N CYS A 16 20.29 -33.95 9.18
CA CYS A 16 19.26 -34.81 8.60
C CYS A 16 18.01 -34.89 9.50
N ASN A 17 17.06 -34.01 9.23
CA ASN A 17 15.68 -34.23 9.61
C ASN A 17 14.96 -34.64 8.33
N SER A 18 14.27 -35.78 8.36
CA SER A 18 13.15 -36.10 7.48
C SER A 18 12.43 -34.77 7.17
N TYR A 19 12.25 -34.42 5.88
CA TYR A 19 11.54 -33.22 5.48
C TYR A 19 10.19 -33.17 6.19
N ALA A 20 10.17 -32.60 7.37
CA ALA A 20 8.94 -32.24 8.04
C ALA A 20 8.31 -31.16 7.16
N SER A 21 7.16 -31.47 6.57
CA SER A 21 6.36 -30.47 5.89
C SER A 21 6.23 -29.27 6.82
N VAL A 22 6.58 -28.08 6.33
CA VAL A 22 6.44 -26.86 7.13
C VAL A 22 4.98 -26.74 7.51
N THR A 23 4.71 -26.68 8.81
CA THR A 23 3.34 -26.57 9.33
C THR A 23 3.18 -25.19 9.97
N TRP A 24 2.16 -24.47 9.55
CA TRP A 24 1.73 -23.23 10.18
C TRP A 24 0.45 -23.45 10.96
N LYS A 25 0.46 -23.00 12.22
CA LYS A 25 -0.76 -22.97 13.01
C LYS A 25 -1.45 -21.61 12.79
N VAL A 26 -2.49 -21.59 11.98
CA VAL A 26 -3.29 -20.40 11.71
C VAL A 26 -4.54 -20.48 12.60
N TRP A 27 -4.57 -19.65 13.62
CA TRP A 27 -5.51 -19.71 14.74
C TRP A 27 -5.54 -21.13 15.36
N ASN A 28 -6.62 -21.90 15.13
CA ASN A 28 -6.83 -23.21 15.73
C ASN A 28 -6.61 -24.37 14.73
N THR A 29 -6.12 -24.10 13.52
CA THR A 29 -5.96 -25.08 12.45
C THR A 29 -4.49 -25.19 12.07
N ASP A 30 -3.97 -26.40 12.03
CA ASP A 30 -2.64 -26.69 11.51
C ASP A 30 -2.72 -26.91 9.99
N TYR A 31 -1.92 -26.14 9.25
CA TYR A 31 -1.86 -26.22 7.80
C TYR A 31 -0.47 -26.69 7.36
N ARG A 32 -0.44 -27.70 6.48
CA ARG A 32 0.77 -27.96 5.69
C ARG A 32 0.98 -26.80 4.72
N VAL A 33 2.19 -26.29 4.62
CA VAL A 33 2.56 -25.16 3.77
C VAL A 33 3.39 -25.65 2.60
N ASP A 34 2.88 -25.45 1.41
CA ASP A 34 3.57 -25.72 0.15
C ASP A 34 3.88 -24.38 -0.52
N THR A 35 5.15 -24.07 -0.76
CA THR A 35 5.56 -22.88 -1.52
C THR A 35 5.37 -23.17 -3.00
N THR A 36 4.41 -22.48 -3.62
CA THR A 36 4.09 -22.65 -5.06
C THR A 36 4.83 -21.68 -5.96
N PHE A 37 5.33 -20.57 -5.40
CA PHE A 37 6.17 -19.60 -6.08
C PHE A 37 7.05 -18.86 -5.07
N HIS A 38 8.32 -18.64 -5.42
CA HIS A 38 9.21 -17.80 -4.65
C HIS A 38 10.30 -17.26 -5.58
N ALA A 39 10.27 -15.95 -5.84
CA ALA A 39 11.28 -15.32 -6.67
C ALA A 39 11.45 -13.84 -6.34
N LYS A 40 12.64 -13.32 -6.60
CA LYS A 40 12.89 -11.88 -6.67
C LYS A 40 12.11 -11.32 -7.87
N ILE A 41 11.47 -10.15 -7.68
CA ILE A 41 10.68 -9.51 -8.75
C ILE A 41 11.15 -8.08 -9.06
N GLY A 42 11.98 -7.53 -8.19
CA GLY A 42 12.53 -6.18 -8.35
C GLY A 42 13.58 -5.87 -7.30
N PRO A 43 14.13 -4.64 -7.27
CA PRO A 43 15.06 -4.20 -6.25
C PRO A 43 14.51 -4.53 -4.86
N GLY A 44 15.31 -5.12 -3.99
CA GLY A 44 14.95 -5.45 -2.61
C GLY A 44 13.65 -6.25 -2.42
N THR A 45 13.01 -6.74 -3.50
CA THR A 45 11.63 -7.26 -3.42
C THR A 45 11.54 -8.71 -3.89
N THR A 46 10.96 -9.56 -3.03
CA THR A 46 10.64 -10.96 -3.32
C THR A 46 9.14 -11.19 -3.24
N GLN A 47 8.58 -11.94 -4.18
CA GLN A 47 7.20 -12.40 -4.15
C GLN A 47 7.17 -13.88 -3.78
N THR A 48 6.28 -14.23 -2.87
CA THR A 48 6.02 -15.60 -2.44
C THR A 48 4.54 -15.94 -2.62
N SER A 49 4.26 -17.13 -3.14
CA SER A 49 2.91 -17.72 -3.15
C SER A 49 2.92 -19.05 -2.40
N LEU A 50 1.92 -19.25 -1.59
CA LEU A 50 1.76 -20.44 -0.75
C LEU A 50 0.41 -21.09 -0.98
N LEU A 51 0.38 -22.41 -0.96
CA LEU A 51 -0.81 -23.23 -0.76
C LEU A 51 -0.75 -23.82 0.65
N LEU A 52 -1.70 -23.45 1.49
CA LEU A 52 -1.85 -24.00 2.84
C LEU A 52 -2.97 -25.05 2.80
N THR A 53 -2.64 -26.30 3.15
CA THR A 53 -3.60 -27.41 3.17
C THR A 53 -3.87 -27.82 4.62
N GLY A 54 -5.09 -27.55 5.09
CA GLY A 54 -5.62 -27.98 6.38
C GLY A 54 -6.51 -29.23 6.26
N PRO A 55 -7.07 -29.73 7.37
CA PRO A 55 -7.89 -30.93 7.38
C PRO A 55 -9.14 -30.83 6.47
N ASP A 56 -9.82 -29.68 6.51
CA ASP A 56 -11.11 -29.48 5.82
C ASP A 56 -11.11 -28.29 4.87
N THR A 57 -9.96 -27.62 4.69
CA THR A 57 -9.90 -26.38 3.92
C THR A 57 -8.50 -26.08 3.43
N THR A 58 -8.43 -25.34 2.35
CA THR A 58 -7.19 -24.79 1.80
C THR A 58 -7.22 -23.25 1.79
N LEU A 59 -6.04 -22.65 1.80
CA LEU A 59 -5.85 -21.21 1.64
C LEU A 59 -4.76 -20.97 0.60
N THR A 60 -4.98 -20.01 -0.27
CA THR A 60 -3.95 -19.48 -1.16
C THR A 60 -3.51 -18.11 -0.67
N VAL A 61 -2.22 -17.96 -0.44
CA VAL A 61 -1.63 -16.77 0.16
C VAL A 61 -0.52 -16.24 -0.75
N PHE A 62 -0.53 -14.96 -0.99
CA PHE A 62 0.43 -14.25 -1.84
C PHE A 62 0.98 -13.07 -1.06
N TYR A 63 2.30 -12.93 -1.02
CA TYR A 63 2.87 -11.76 -0.35
C TYR A 63 4.17 -11.30 -0.98
N LEU A 64 4.43 -10.01 -0.77
CA LEU A 64 5.69 -9.36 -1.07
C LEU A 64 6.45 -9.15 0.23
N THR A 65 7.75 -9.42 0.21
CA THR A 65 8.69 -8.96 1.21
C THR A 65 9.60 -7.93 0.55
N VAL A 66 9.60 -6.71 1.08
CA VAL A 66 10.34 -5.58 0.53
C VAL A 66 11.39 -5.13 1.52
N ASP A 67 12.65 -5.13 1.12
CA ASP A 67 13.76 -4.57 1.88
C ASP A 67 13.79 -3.05 1.71
N LEU A 68 13.37 -2.32 2.75
CA LEU A 68 13.34 -0.86 2.76
C LEU A 68 14.74 -0.22 2.78
N THR A 69 15.78 -1.00 3.01
CA THR A 69 17.17 -0.52 2.98
C THR A 69 17.77 -0.51 1.57
N ASP A 70 17.12 -1.17 0.60
CA ASP A 70 17.56 -1.12 -0.80
C ASP A 70 17.44 0.32 -1.34
N PRO A 71 18.53 0.89 -1.90
CA PRO A 71 18.54 2.28 -2.34
C PRO A 71 17.60 2.57 -3.54
N TYR A 72 17.22 1.55 -4.28
CA TYR A 72 16.37 1.66 -5.47
C TYR A 72 14.91 1.29 -5.21
N VAL A 73 14.53 1.05 -3.97
CA VAL A 73 13.15 0.81 -3.56
C VAL A 73 12.54 2.06 -2.95
N ASP A 74 11.32 2.36 -3.36
CA ASP A 74 10.43 3.31 -2.72
C ASP A 74 9.05 2.70 -2.50
N ILE A 75 8.28 3.24 -1.54
CA ILE A 75 6.91 2.80 -1.26
C ILE A 75 6.00 4.00 -1.43
N ARG A 76 5.03 3.88 -2.34
CA ARG A 76 4.11 4.97 -2.63
C ARG A 76 2.65 4.54 -2.52
N THR A 77 1.82 5.44 -2.01
CA THR A 77 0.37 5.34 -2.13
C THR A 77 -0.09 6.13 -3.36
N VAL A 78 -1.10 5.64 -4.03
CA VAL A 78 -1.73 6.30 -5.18
C VAL A 78 -3.21 6.37 -4.92
N CYS A 79 -3.80 7.56 -4.99
CA CYS A 79 -5.24 7.73 -5.14
C CYS A 79 -5.61 7.59 -6.62
N ALA A 80 -6.58 6.77 -6.93
CA ALA A 80 -7.02 6.57 -8.31
C ALA A 80 -7.40 7.92 -8.97
N THR A 81 -6.87 8.18 -10.17
CA THR A 81 -7.06 9.43 -10.92
C THR A 81 -6.50 10.70 -10.27
N ASP A 82 -5.65 10.59 -9.24
CA ASP A 82 -5.04 11.72 -8.50
C ASP A 82 -6.03 12.73 -7.89
N HIS A 83 -7.25 12.27 -7.64
CA HIS A 83 -8.34 13.05 -7.06
C HIS A 83 -9.13 12.23 -6.04
N LEU A 84 -9.97 12.91 -5.24
CA LEU A 84 -10.84 12.28 -4.25
C LEU A 84 -12.09 11.59 -4.84
N ALA A 85 -12.17 11.46 -6.14
CA ALA A 85 -13.17 10.65 -6.83
C ALA A 85 -12.57 10.05 -8.09
N GLY A 86 -12.87 8.81 -8.33
CA GLY A 86 -12.31 8.01 -9.40
C GLY A 86 -11.89 6.65 -8.87
N ALA A 87 -12.00 5.63 -9.70
CA ALA A 87 -11.58 4.28 -9.33
C ALA A 87 -10.86 3.63 -10.52
N GLN A 88 -9.74 3.02 -10.23
CA GLN A 88 -8.88 2.29 -11.17
C GLN A 88 -8.55 0.91 -10.61
N THR A 89 -8.19 -0.05 -11.46
CA THR A 89 -7.58 -1.28 -10.99
C THR A 89 -6.16 -1.01 -10.46
N VAL A 90 -5.65 -1.90 -9.60
CA VAL A 90 -4.26 -1.80 -9.12
C VAL A 90 -3.29 -1.76 -10.31
N THR A 91 -3.54 -2.57 -11.34
CA THR A 91 -2.75 -2.55 -12.59
C THR A 91 -2.80 -1.18 -13.27
N GLN A 92 -3.99 -0.60 -13.45
CA GLN A 92 -4.13 0.72 -14.10
C GLN A 92 -3.40 1.83 -13.34
N MET A 93 -3.49 1.83 -12.00
CA MET A 93 -2.74 2.80 -11.17
C MET A 93 -1.23 2.63 -11.35
N ALA A 94 -0.72 1.39 -11.34
CA ALA A 94 0.70 1.12 -11.55
C ALA A 94 1.18 1.61 -12.93
N GLU A 95 0.44 1.29 -13.98
CA GLU A 95 0.77 1.64 -15.36
C GLU A 95 0.73 3.17 -15.60
N SER A 96 -0.28 3.85 -15.06
CA SER A 96 -0.45 5.30 -15.26
C SER A 96 0.59 6.16 -14.53
N HIS A 97 1.21 5.64 -13.47
CA HIS A 97 2.22 6.36 -12.67
C HIS A 97 3.66 5.92 -12.97
N SER A 98 3.83 4.86 -13.79
CA SER A 98 5.17 4.36 -14.10
C SER A 98 5.88 5.26 -15.11
N VAL A 99 7.08 5.72 -14.74
CA VAL A 99 8.03 6.40 -15.61
C VAL A 99 9.35 5.63 -15.59
N GLU A 100 9.73 5.06 -16.72
CA GLU A 100 10.94 4.25 -16.82
C GLU A 100 12.18 5.06 -16.47
N GLY A 101 13.01 4.52 -15.57
CA GLY A 101 14.24 5.17 -15.11
C GLY A 101 14.06 6.24 -14.03
N GLU A 102 12.83 6.50 -13.60
CA GLU A 102 12.51 7.48 -12.56
C GLU A 102 11.65 6.87 -11.44
N SER A 103 10.51 6.28 -11.82
CA SER A 103 9.53 5.74 -10.87
C SER A 103 8.73 4.61 -11.52
N LEU A 104 9.27 3.41 -11.56
CA LEU A 104 8.57 2.25 -12.10
C LEU A 104 7.79 1.54 -10.99
N TYR A 105 6.46 1.57 -11.06
CA TYR A 105 5.55 0.90 -10.12
C TYR A 105 5.46 -0.59 -10.48
N PHE A 106 6.40 -1.39 -10.00
CA PHE A 106 6.57 -2.78 -10.45
C PHE A 106 5.80 -3.81 -9.63
N ALA A 107 5.30 -3.46 -8.45
CA ALA A 107 4.43 -4.33 -7.65
C ALA A 107 3.51 -3.50 -6.75
N GLY A 108 2.39 -4.07 -6.31
CA GLY A 108 1.49 -3.36 -5.41
C GLY A 108 0.25 -4.15 -5.02
N ILE A 109 -0.49 -3.60 -4.07
CA ILE A 109 -1.76 -4.11 -3.56
C ILE A 109 -2.82 -3.00 -3.57
N ASN A 110 -4.09 -3.38 -3.47
CA ASN A 110 -5.16 -2.42 -3.19
C ASN A 110 -4.96 -1.77 -1.80
N GLY A 111 -5.42 -0.55 -1.66
CA GLY A 111 -5.32 0.22 -0.42
C GLY A 111 -6.54 0.06 0.50
N GLY A 112 -6.99 1.19 1.05
CA GLY A 112 -8.02 1.25 2.06
C GLY A 112 -9.46 1.16 1.56
N PHE A 113 -10.40 1.35 2.48
CA PHE A 113 -11.83 1.34 2.17
C PHE A 113 -12.24 2.63 1.45
N PHE A 114 -13.11 2.52 0.46
CA PHE A 114 -13.55 3.61 -0.38
C PHE A 114 -15.04 3.59 -0.69
N ALA A 115 -15.58 4.70 -1.18
CA ALA A 115 -16.98 4.80 -1.58
C ALA A 115 -17.22 4.03 -2.90
N MET A 116 -18.05 2.98 -2.84
CA MET A 116 -18.41 2.18 -4.00
C MET A 116 -19.56 2.80 -4.82
N SER A 117 -20.28 3.75 -4.25
CA SER A 117 -21.40 4.45 -4.87
C SER A 117 -21.63 5.79 -4.17
N GLY A 118 -22.48 6.59 -4.76
CA GLY A 118 -22.94 7.86 -4.17
C GLY A 118 -22.48 9.07 -4.95
N THR A 119 -23.07 10.20 -4.56
CA THR A 119 -22.74 11.51 -5.09
C THR A 119 -22.26 12.42 -3.96
N ALA A 120 -21.52 13.43 -4.33
CA ALA A 120 -21.20 14.53 -3.47
C ALA A 120 -22.50 15.24 -3.03
N ASN A 121 -22.32 16.22 -2.22
CA ASN A 121 -23.41 16.94 -1.61
C ASN A 121 -24.22 17.82 -2.59
N ASP A 122 -23.69 18.04 -3.79
CA ASP A 122 -24.42 18.67 -4.89
C ASP A 122 -25.47 17.73 -5.54
N GLY A 123 -25.51 16.47 -5.12
CA GLY A 123 -26.36 15.42 -5.65
C GLY A 123 -26.04 14.99 -7.08
N LYS A 124 -24.92 15.45 -7.67
CA LYS A 124 -24.54 15.22 -9.07
C LYS A 124 -23.14 14.64 -9.22
N THR A 125 -22.15 15.21 -8.55
CA THR A 125 -20.75 14.80 -8.67
C THR A 125 -20.52 13.44 -8.02
N SER A 126 -20.06 12.45 -8.79
CA SER A 126 -19.76 11.11 -8.27
C SER A 126 -18.65 11.16 -7.21
N ILE A 127 -18.82 10.37 -6.16
CA ILE A 127 -17.79 10.15 -5.13
C ILE A 127 -17.23 8.72 -5.16
N VAL A 128 -17.56 7.95 -6.18
CA VAL A 128 -17.02 6.58 -6.35
C VAL A 128 -15.50 6.65 -6.39
N GLY A 129 -14.86 5.78 -5.61
CA GLY A 129 -13.41 5.73 -5.43
C GLY A 129 -12.88 6.65 -4.32
N ARG A 130 -13.68 7.55 -3.74
CA ARG A 130 -13.23 8.41 -2.64
C ARG A 130 -12.85 7.59 -1.42
N PRO A 131 -11.60 7.69 -0.93
CA PRO A 131 -11.20 7.05 0.33
C PRO A 131 -12.16 7.42 1.46
N HIS A 132 -12.58 6.46 2.26
CA HIS A 132 -13.48 6.73 3.39
C HIS A 132 -12.78 7.54 4.47
N HIS A 133 -11.46 7.38 4.61
CA HIS A 133 -10.66 7.95 5.69
C HIS A 133 -9.41 8.63 5.15
N ALA A 134 -8.42 8.85 6.01
CA ALA A 134 -7.23 9.58 5.65
C ALA A 134 -6.44 8.92 4.51
N SER A 135 -5.95 9.78 3.62
CA SER A 135 -5.06 9.40 2.52
C SER A 135 -4.07 10.52 2.27
N VAL A 136 -2.79 10.17 2.16
CA VAL A 136 -1.68 11.07 1.82
C VAL A 136 -0.87 10.41 0.73
N ALA A 137 -0.54 11.15 -0.32
CA ALA A 137 0.32 10.70 -1.39
C ALA A 137 1.32 11.82 -1.74
N GLU A 138 2.60 11.48 -1.83
CA GLU A 138 3.69 12.43 -2.14
C GLU A 138 3.69 13.67 -1.23
N GLY A 139 3.39 13.47 0.06
CA GLY A 139 3.28 14.54 1.05
C GLY A 139 2.05 15.44 0.89
N GLU A 140 1.14 15.14 -0.02
CA GLU A 140 -0.15 15.84 -0.13
C GLU A 140 -1.25 15.13 0.64
N ILE A 141 -1.98 15.87 1.48
CA ILE A 141 -3.13 15.34 2.18
C ILE A 141 -4.34 15.38 1.25
N TYR A 142 -4.73 14.23 0.75
CA TYR A 142 -5.95 14.09 -0.06
C TYR A 142 -7.21 14.22 0.82
N ARG A 143 -7.16 13.63 1.99
CA ARG A 143 -8.27 13.65 2.95
C ARG A 143 -7.78 13.33 4.35
N THR A 144 -8.41 13.89 5.37
CA THR A 144 -8.20 13.50 6.76
C THR A 144 -9.23 12.49 7.23
N SER A 145 -8.95 11.79 8.33
CA SER A 145 -9.91 10.84 8.91
C SER A 145 -11.01 11.58 9.68
N THR A 146 -12.21 11.00 9.65
CA THR A 146 -13.35 11.45 10.44
C THR A 146 -13.81 10.40 11.46
N SER A 147 -13.09 9.26 11.58
CA SER A 147 -13.46 8.12 12.39
C SER A 147 -12.35 7.73 13.36
N ALA A 148 -12.71 7.61 14.63
CA ALA A 148 -11.79 7.18 15.68
C ALA A 148 -11.41 5.69 15.65
N ILE A 149 -12.14 4.86 14.88
CA ILE A 149 -11.87 3.42 14.79
C ILE A 149 -10.85 3.05 13.73
N CYS A 150 -10.49 3.98 12.85
CA CYS A 150 -9.54 3.71 11.77
C CYS A 150 -8.11 3.75 12.27
N ARG A 151 -7.27 2.94 11.65
CA ARG A 151 -5.83 2.89 11.86
C ARG A 151 -5.14 3.24 10.54
N HIS A 152 -3.95 3.76 10.63
CA HIS A 152 -3.25 4.30 9.48
C HIS A 152 -1.88 3.67 9.37
N PHE A 153 -1.57 3.19 8.19
CA PHE A 153 -0.20 2.87 7.79
C PHE A 153 0.38 4.10 7.09
N GLY A 154 1.51 4.58 7.56
CA GLY A 154 2.25 5.68 6.95
C GLY A 154 3.71 5.32 6.75
N ILE A 155 4.36 5.96 5.79
CA ILE A 155 5.80 5.83 5.55
C ILE A 155 6.40 7.20 5.28
N THR A 156 7.58 7.46 5.87
CA THR A 156 8.33 8.71 5.68
C THR A 156 9.15 8.69 4.39
N SER A 157 9.70 9.82 3.98
CA SER A 157 10.65 9.93 2.85
C SER A 157 11.92 9.08 3.06
N ASP A 158 12.32 8.86 4.33
CA ASP A 158 13.43 7.97 4.69
C ASP A 158 13.02 6.48 4.75
N LYS A 159 11.84 6.16 4.26
CA LYS A 159 11.27 4.81 4.22
C LYS A 159 11.06 4.16 5.59
N VAL A 160 10.85 4.95 6.64
CA VAL A 160 10.50 4.43 7.97
C VAL A 160 8.99 4.23 8.05
N PRO A 161 8.51 2.97 8.24
CA PRO A 161 7.08 2.70 8.36
C PRO A 161 6.56 2.98 9.78
N TYR A 162 5.30 3.45 9.83
CA TYR A 162 4.52 3.67 11.04
C TYR A 162 3.14 3.05 10.91
N LEU A 163 2.62 2.52 12.01
CA LEU A 163 1.25 2.02 12.09
C LEU A 163 0.62 2.51 13.39
N SER A 164 -0.43 3.31 13.28
CA SER A 164 -1.09 3.89 14.43
C SER A 164 -1.90 2.85 15.23
N SER A 165 -1.94 3.01 16.55
CA SER A 165 -2.82 2.25 17.46
C SER A 165 -4.18 2.94 17.65
N ALA A 166 -4.25 4.24 17.36
CA ALA A 166 -5.45 5.06 17.31
C ALA A 166 -5.60 5.75 15.96
N SER A 167 -6.62 6.56 15.78
CA SER A 167 -6.72 7.43 14.60
C SER A 167 -5.62 8.49 14.65
N VAL A 168 -4.97 8.72 13.50
CA VAL A 168 -3.99 9.81 13.37
C VAL A 168 -4.69 11.15 13.52
N ASP A 169 -4.12 12.05 14.32
CA ASP A 169 -4.59 13.42 14.47
C ASP A 169 -4.00 14.32 13.39
N PHE A 170 -4.87 15.08 12.73
CA PHE A 170 -4.55 16.04 11.67
C PHE A 170 -4.96 17.47 12.06
N THR A 171 -5.18 17.73 13.33
CA THR A 171 -5.55 19.07 13.80
C THR A 171 -4.40 20.03 13.56
N GLY A 172 -4.68 21.07 12.79
CA GLY A 172 -3.71 22.08 12.42
C GLY A 172 -4.16 23.49 12.80
N THR A 173 -3.44 24.48 12.28
CA THR A 173 -3.72 25.90 12.54
C THR A 173 -3.59 26.73 11.26
N ILE A 174 -4.39 27.79 11.21
CA ILE A 174 -4.16 28.95 10.33
C ILE A 174 -3.90 30.16 11.22
N THR A 175 -2.80 30.87 10.97
CA THR A 175 -2.33 31.98 11.77
C THR A 175 -2.18 33.23 10.90
N THR A 176 -2.67 34.34 11.37
CA THR A 176 -2.43 35.70 10.84
C THR A 176 -1.40 36.42 11.71
N ALA A 177 -1.11 37.68 11.43
CA ALA A 177 -0.23 38.49 12.28
C ALA A 177 -0.80 38.74 13.70
N THR A 178 -2.12 38.62 13.88
CA THR A 178 -2.81 39.04 15.12
C THR A 178 -3.70 37.96 15.72
N ASP A 179 -4.05 36.91 14.99
CA ASP A 179 -5.02 35.89 15.42
C ASP A 179 -4.68 34.52 14.85
N SER A 180 -5.24 33.46 15.41
CA SER A 180 -5.12 32.10 14.89
C SER A 180 -6.41 31.32 15.08
N TYR A 181 -6.64 30.34 14.20
CA TYR A 181 -7.77 29.45 14.30
C TYR A 181 -7.38 28.00 14.00
N GLU A 182 -8.10 27.05 14.61
CA GLU A 182 -7.89 25.62 14.37
C GLU A 182 -8.41 25.20 13.00
N ILE A 183 -7.58 24.46 12.24
CA ILE A 183 -8.01 23.68 11.07
C ILE A 183 -8.27 22.26 11.55
N SER A 184 -9.53 21.82 11.47
CA SER A 184 -9.98 20.53 11.99
C SER A 184 -9.93 19.40 10.97
N GLY A 185 -9.46 19.66 9.75
CA GLY A 185 -9.31 18.65 8.72
C GLY A 185 -9.19 19.19 7.31
N VAL A 186 -8.91 18.27 6.38
CA VAL A 186 -8.75 18.53 4.96
C VAL A 186 -9.76 17.70 4.16
N ASN A 187 -10.49 18.35 3.23
CA ASN A 187 -11.43 17.72 2.28
C ASN A 187 -12.49 16.84 2.96
N VAL A 188 -12.96 17.27 4.13
CA VAL A 188 -14.01 16.62 4.90
C VAL A 188 -15.17 17.61 5.18
N ASN A 189 -16.26 17.11 5.70
CA ASN A 189 -17.38 17.99 6.06
C ASN A 189 -17.04 18.79 7.32
N ALA A 190 -17.21 20.10 7.26
CA ALA A 190 -17.01 20.97 8.41
C ALA A 190 -18.15 20.81 9.45
N GLY A 191 -17.76 20.57 10.70
CA GLY A 191 -18.63 20.71 11.85
C GLY A 191 -18.94 22.17 12.17
N ASN A 192 -19.74 22.40 13.24
CA ASN A 192 -19.95 23.73 13.77
C ASN A 192 -18.67 24.23 14.47
N ASN A 193 -18.37 25.51 14.34
CA ASN A 193 -17.20 26.17 14.95
C ASN A 193 -15.83 25.60 14.47
N LYS A 194 -15.78 25.02 13.26
CA LYS A 194 -14.59 24.39 12.71
C LYS A 194 -14.23 25.01 11.36
N ILE A 195 -12.94 25.10 11.06
CA ILE A 195 -12.41 25.39 9.73
C ILE A 195 -11.96 24.07 9.09
N ILE A 196 -12.35 23.88 7.83
CA ILE A 196 -11.84 22.83 6.95
C ILE A 196 -11.07 23.48 5.82
N LEU A 197 -9.91 22.90 5.51
CA LEU A 197 -9.13 23.25 4.32
C LEU A 197 -9.56 22.35 3.15
N TYR A 198 -9.87 22.96 2.02
CA TYR A 198 -10.17 22.29 0.77
C TYR A 198 -9.06 22.47 -0.24
N THR A 199 -8.71 21.39 -0.94
CA THR A 199 -7.63 21.34 -1.93
C THR A 199 -8.21 21.05 -3.33
N ASP A 200 -7.42 21.25 -4.36
CA ASP A 200 -7.75 20.93 -5.76
C ASP A 200 -8.01 19.43 -6.00
N LYS A 201 -7.72 18.57 -5.01
CA LYS A 201 -8.11 17.14 -5.06
C LYS A 201 -9.61 16.90 -4.90
N MET A 202 -10.37 17.93 -4.52
CA MET A 202 -11.84 17.85 -4.47
C MET A 202 -12.45 17.67 -5.85
N PRO A 203 -13.44 16.78 -6.00
CA PRO A 203 -14.15 16.60 -7.27
C PRO A 203 -14.77 17.91 -7.76
N GLY A 204 -14.51 18.25 -9.02
CA GLY A 204 -15.00 19.49 -9.63
C GLY A 204 -14.31 20.75 -9.12
N GLN A 205 -13.23 20.63 -8.35
CA GLN A 205 -12.43 21.74 -7.81
C GLN A 205 -13.27 22.80 -7.09
N VAL A 206 -14.23 22.36 -6.29
CA VAL A 206 -15.08 23.24 -5.48
C VAL A 206 -15.21 22.71 -4.06
N THR A 207 -15.43 23.61 -3.11
CA THR A 207 -15.78 23.22 -1.74
C THR A 207 -17.16 22.59 -1.75
N GLN A 208 -17.28 21.36 -1.27
CA GLN A 208 -18.57 20.66 -1.23
C GLN A 208 -19.25 20.88 0.11
N VAL A 209 -19.49 22.11 0.45
CA VAL A 209 -20.24 22.47 1.64
C VAL A 209 -21.71 22.22 1.41
N THR A 210 -22.39 21.56 2.35
CA THR A 210 -23.70 20.99 2.10
C THR A 210 -24.76 21.13 3.15
N GLY A 211 -25.97 20.73 2.71
CA GLY A 211 -27.17 20.58 3.52
C GLY A 211 -27.81 21.91 3.88
N SER A 212 -28.77 21.87 4.80
CA SER A 212 -29.50 23.06 5.28
C SER A 212 -28.59 24.13 5.92
N SER A 213 -27.35 23.78 6.24
CA SER A 213 -26.36 24.71 6.80
C SER A 213 -25.51 25.43 5.73
N PHE A 214 -25.69 25.11 4.45
CA PHE A 214 -24.91 25.70 3.34
C PHE A 214 -24.83 27.23 3.36
N PRO A 215 -25.92 27.98 3.55
CA PRO A 215 -25.87 29.44 3.61
C PRO A 215 -25.11 30.02 4.82
N MET A 216 -24.72 29.19 5.78
CA MET A 216 -24.04 29.61 7.01
C MET A 216 -22.52 29.53 6.91
N TYR A 217 -21.96 28.91 5.88
CA TYR A 217 -20.53 28.78 5.70
C TYR A 217 -19.94 30.05 5.07
N TYR A 218 -18.80 30.46 5.62
CA TYR A 218 -17.93 31.50 5.09
C TYR A 218 -16.73 30.82 4.46
N GLU A 219 -16.28 31.31 3.31
CA GLU A 219 -15.24 30.71 2.50
C GLU A 219 -14.29 31.79 1.99
N VAL A 220 -12.98 31.51 1.94
CA VAL A 220 -11.97 32.37 1.31
C VAL A 220 -10.86 31.54 0.70
N ALA A 221 -10.38 31.95 -0.45
CA ALA A 221 -9.28 31.29 -1.15
C ALA A 221 -7.90 31.72 -0.59
N LEU A 222 -6.96 30.78 -0.61
CA LEU A 222 -5.59 30.97 -0.20
C LEU A 222 -4.65 30.47 -1.30
N MET A 223 -3.57 31.21 -1.54
CA MET A 223 -2.51 30.81 -2.49
C MET A 223 -1.19 30.69 -1.76
N PRO A 224 -0.46 29.56 -1.89
CA PRO A 224 0.92 29.46 -1.38
C PRO A 224 1.81 30.54 -1.97
N LYS A 225 2.73 31.05 -1.18
CA LYS A 225 3.79 31.94 -1.70
C LYS A 225 4.71 31.16 -2.64
N ALA A 226 5.37 31.86 -3.54
CA ALA A 226 6.29 31.25 -4.49
C ALA A 226 7.34 30.37 -3.79
N GLY A 227 7.41 29.11 -4.20
CA GLY A 227 8.29 28.10 -3.60
C GLY A 227 7.76 27.43 -2.32
N GLU A 228 6.57 27.82 -1.84
CA GLU A 228 5.90 27.17 -0.71
C GLU A 228 4.97 26.05 -1.22
N ARG A 229 4.90 24.98 -0.45
CA ARG A 229 3.98 23.86 -0.64
C ARG A 229 3.46 23.41 0.72
N LEU A 230 2.16 23.15 0.80
CA LEU A 230 1.58 22.58 2.03
C LEU A 230 1.90 21.09 2.10
N VAL A 231 2.74 20.74 3.06
CA VAL A 231 3.07 19.35 3.40
C VAL A 231 2.85 19.13 4.90
N PRO A 232 2.49 17.90 5.34
CA PRO A 232 2.26 17.61 6.73
C PRO A 232 3.42 18.02 7.64
N GLY A 233 3.12 18.73 8.73
CA GLY A 233 4.10 19.11 9.76
C GLY A 233 5.05 20.25 9.40
N LYS A 234 4.93 20.82 8.19
CA LYS A 234 5.73 21.98 7.76
C LYS A 234 4.80 23.20 7.59
N PRO A 235 5.04 24.31 8.32
CA PRO A 235 4.30 25.55 8.09
C PRO A 235 4.43 26.03 6.64
N CYS A 236 3.33 26.44 6.04
CA CYS A 236 3.24 26.95 4.69
C CYS A 236 2.72 28.38 4.71
N LYS A 237 3.49 29.32 4.15
CA LYS A 237 3.07 30.71 4.01
C LYS A 237 2.21 30.89 2.78
N MET A 238 1.04 31.51 2.99
CA MET A 238 0.05 31.72 1.95
C MET A 238 -0.41 33.18 1.94
N THR A 239 -1.05 33.57 0.86
CA THR A 239 -1.70 34.87 0.70
C THR A 239 -3.19 34.64 0.46
N VAL A 240 -4.03 35.41 1.13
CA VAL A 240 -5.47 35.44 0.89
C VAL A 240 -5.73 35.97 -0.53
N LYS A 241 -6.60 35.28 -1.27
CA LYS A 241 -6.91 35.61 -2.66
C LYS A 241 -8.38 35.99 -2.82
N GLY A 242 -8.62 37.26 -3.09
CA GLY A 242 -9.96 37.83 -3.24
C GLY A 242 -10.72 37.99 -1.92
N ALA A 243 -11.98 38.38 -2.01
CA ALA A 243 -12.84 38.55 -0.85
C ALA A 243 -13.44 37.22 -0.38
N TRP A 244 -13.71 37.13 0.93
CA TRP A 244 -14.52 36.03 1.45
C TRP A 244 -15.95 36.05 0.86
N ALA A 245 -16.54 34.86 0.75
CA ALA A 245 -17.91 34.71 0.31
C ALA A 245 -18.71 33.85 1.31
N ARG A 246 -20.03 33.89 1.20
CA ARG A 246 -20.91 33.12 2.08
C ARG A 246 -21.84 32.22 1.27
N GLY A 247 -21.81 30.92 1.59
CA GLY A 247 -22.70 29.94 0.99
C GLY A 247 -22.52 29.79 -0.52
N THR A 248 -21.28 29.87 -1.02
CA THR A 248 -20.99 29.91 -2.45
C THR A 248 -20.55 28.60 -3.07
N ASN A 249 -20.12 27.59 -2.26
CA ASN A 249 -19.43 26.43 -2.79
C ASN A 249 -18.26 26.88 -3.68
N MET A 250 -17.32 27.61 -3.07
CA MET A 250 -16.27 28.36 -3.74
C MET A 250 -15.40 27.47 -4.62
N ALA A 251 -15.05 27.97 -5.80
CA ALA A 251 -14.05 27.33 -6.65
C ALA A 251 -12.66 27.37 -5.98
N ILE A 252 -11.95 26.24 -6.05
CA ILE A 252 -10.61 26.11 -5.51
C ILE A 252 -9.63 26.51 -6.61
N PRO A 253 -8.74 27.51 -6.38
CA PRO A 253 -7.77 27.91 -7.37
C PRO A 253 -6.77 26.79 -7.69
N ASP A 254 -6.28 26.73 -8.91
CA ASP A 254 -5.22 25.80 -9.30
C ASP A 254 -3.97 26.02 -8.41
N GLY A 255 -3.49 24.96 -7.78
CA GLY A 255 -2.38 25.01 -6.81
C GLY A 255 -2.69 25.81 -5.54
N GLY A 256 -3.94 26.19 -5.33
CA GLY A 256 -4.41 26.92 -4.16
C GLY A 256 -5.32 26.11 -3.27
N TYR A 257 -5.88 26.77 -2.27
CA TYR A 257 -6.70 26.20 -1.23
C TYR A 257 -7.92 27.08 -0.97
N VAL A 258 -8.96 26.52 -0.35
CA VAL A 258 -10.06 27.29 0.23
C VAL A 258 -10.24 26.85 1.66
N ILE A 259 -10.30 27.78 2.60
CA ILE A 259 -10.81 27.50 3.93
C ILE A 259 -12.30 27.80 4.00
N SER A 260 -13.03 26.92 4.66
CA SER A 260 -14.48 27.02 4.83
C SER A 260 -14.86 26.73 6.28
N GLY A 261 -15.73 27.54 6.86
CA GLY A 261 -16.16 27.38 8.24
C GLY A 261 -17.44 28.12 8.59
N LYS A 262 -18.06 27.74 9.70
CA LYS A 262 -19.29 28.37 10.22
C LYS A 262 -19.25 28.52 11.73
N GLY A 263 -20.25 29.20 12.30
CA GLY A 263 -20.32 29.49 13.71
C GLY A 263 -19.18 30.43 14.15
N LEU A 264 -18.44 30.09 15.19
CA LEU A 264 -17.28 30.88 15.67
C LEU A 264 -16.15 31.00 14.68
N ALA A 265 -16.05 30.12 13.69
CA ALA A 265 -15.07 30.22 12.60
C ALA A 265 -15.41 31.34 11.60
N GLY A 266 -16.68 31.72 11.50
CA GLY A 266 -17.14 32.75 10.56
C GLY A 266 -16.46 34.10 10.74
N PRO A 267 -16.43 34.71 11.93
CA PRO A 267 -15.74 35.97 12.20
C PRO A 267 -14.25 35.96 11.83
N PHE A 268 -13.53 34.86 12.08
CA PHE A 268 -12.13 34.73 11.68
C PHE A 268 -11.98 34.80 10.15
N ILE A 269 -12.80 34.04 9.39
CA ILE A 269 -12.73 34.06 7.92
C ILE A 269 -13.10 35.45 7.38
N GLN A 270 -14.11 36.10 7.99
CA GLN A 270 -14.53 37.45 7.59
C GLN A 270 -13.49 38.56 7.87
N SER A 271 -12.58 38.34 8.79
CA SER A 271 -11.48 39.27 9.08
C SER A 271 -10.36 39.25 8.01
N LEU A 272 -10.33 38.22 7.17
CA LEU A 272 -9.31 38.04 6.14
C LEU A 272 -9.62 38.88 4.89
N ASN A 273 -8.65 39.67 4.43
CA ASN A 273 -8.76 40.53 3.26
C ASN A 273 -7.81 40.07 2.15
N ASP A 274 -8.13 40.41 0.92
CA ASP A 274 -7.26 40.15 -0.24
C ASP A 274 -5.85 40.69 -0.01
N GLY A 275 -4.85 39.84 -0.19
CA GLY A 275 -3.45 40.18 0.03
C GLY A 275 -2.93 39.93 1.45
N ASP A 276 -3.79 39.63 2.43
CA ASP A 276 -3.33 39.30 3.80
C ASP A 276 -2.44 38.05 3.77
N GLU A 277 -1.38 38.07 4.57
CA GLU A 277 -0.49 36.92 4.76
C GLU A 277 -1.00 36.03 5.89
N VAL A 278 -1.03 34.73 5.61
CA VAL A 278 -1.39 33.70 6.61
C VAL A 278 -0.34 32.58 6.58
N GLU A 279 -0.22 31.87 7.69
CA GLU A 279 0.58 30.64 7.76
C GLU A 279 -0.34 29.47 8.13
N VAL A 280 -0.30 28.40 7.32
CA VAL A 280 -1.05 27.17 7.55
C VAL A 280 -0.08 26.07 7.97
N ASN A 281 -0.36 25.40 9.08
CA ASN A 281 0.39 24.26 9.56
C ASN A 281 -0.56 23.09 9.84
N LEU A 282 -0.30 21.93 9.23
CA LEU A 282 -1.08 20.71 9.41
C LEU A 282 -0.15 19.59 9.89
N PRO A 283 0.14 19.50 11.19
CA PRO A 283 0.90 18.39 11.74
C PRO A 283 0.13 17.09 11.60
N MET A 284 0.86 15.98 11.63
CA MET A 284 0.30 14.64 11.63
C MET A 284 0.85 13.90 12.85
N SER A 285 -0.04 13.43 13.74
CA SER A 285 0.38 12.78 14.97
C SER A 285 -0.07 11.32 14.99
N PHE A 286 0.90 10.41 15.06
CA PHE A 286 0.72 8.98 15.27
C PHE A 286 0.89 8.66 16.76
N ASP A 287 -0.20 8.28 17.44
CA ASP A 287 -0.19 7.92 18.86
C ASP A 287 0.51 8.96 19.77
N GLY A 288 0.36 10.25 19.44
CA GLY A 288 0.96 11.37 20.17
C GLY A 288 2.36 11.80 19.69
N GLU A 289 2.98 11.06 18.79
CA GLU A 289 4.25 11.42 18.15
C GLU A 289 3.98 12.13 16.82
N THR A 290 4.55 13.32 16.63
CA THR A 290 4.46 14.03 15.35
C THR A 290 5.42 13.40 14.34
N VAL A 291 4.87 12.87 13.25
CA VAL A 291 5.61 12.21 12.19
C VAL A 291 5.26 12.83 10.84
N MET A 292 6.27 13.14 10.05
CA MET A 292 6.11 13.61 8.68
C MET A 292 6.10 12.41 7.73
N VAL A 293 4.92 11.85 7.44
CA VAL A 293 4.79 10.78 6.45
C VAL A 293 4.57 11.38 5.07
N GLU A 294 5.16 10.75 4.07
CA GLU A 294 5.01 11.11 2.67
C GLU A 294 3.84 10.35 2.02
N HIS A 295 3.60 9.14 2.49
CA HIS A 295 2.51 8.29 2.02
C HIS A 295 1.74 7.70 3.19
N LEU A 296 0.40 7.66 3.06
CA LEU A 296 -0.48 7.11 4.09
C LEU A 296 -1.71 6.47 3.45
N THR A 297 -2.05 5.28 3.91
CA THR A 297 -3.33 4.62 3.65
C THR A 297 -4.01 4.22 4.96
N THR A 298 -5.32 4.03 4.90
CA THR A 298 -6.14 3.71 6.07
C THR A 298 -6.69 2.31 6.00
N GLY A 299 -6.65 1.61 7.13
CA GLY A 299 -7.26 0.30 7.30
C GLY A 299 -8.01 0.15 8.62
N ASN A 300 -8.61 -1.01 8.82
CA ASN A 300 -9.28 -1.41 10.06
C ASN A 300 -9.62 -2.92 10.00
N PRO A 301 -9.31 -3.68 11.07
CA PRO A 301 -8.58 -3.30 12.27
C PRO A 301 -7.06 -3.38 12.11
N LYS A 302 -6.30 -2.86 13.08
CA LYS A 302 -4.93 -3.30 13.36
C LYS A 302 -5.00 -4.72 13.87
N ILE A 303 -4.26 -5.65 13.26
CA ILE A 303 -4.39 -7.09 13.51
C ILE A 303 -3.20 -7.69 14.23
N LEU A 304 -2.04 -7.03 14.14
CA LEU A 304 -0.80 -7.46 14.78
C LEU A 304 -0.12 -6.25 15.43
N GLY A 305 0.37 -6.41 16.62
CA GLY A 305 1.12 -5.39 17.36
C GLY A 305 2.21 -6.02 18.22
N ASN A 306 3.45 -5.55 18.07
CA ASN A 306 4.62 -6.11 18.77
C ASN A 306 4.75 -7.64 18.61
N GLY A 307 4.46 -8.18 17.42
CA GLY A 307 4.48 -9.61 17.12
C GLY A 307 3.31 -10.43 17.67
N GLU A 308 2.38 -9.79 18.41
CA GLU A 308 1.23 -10.44 19.02
C GLU A 308 -0.05 -10.22 18.23
N VAL A 309 -0.84 -11.28 18.08
CA VAL A 309 -2.16 -11.22 17.43
C VAL A 309 -3.13 -10.46 18.31
N LEU A 310 -3.69 -9.37 17.80
CA LEU A 310 -4.64 -8.54 18.53
C LEU A 310 -6.05 -9.14 18.50
N ASN A 311 -6.81 -8.90 19.58
CA ASN A 311 -8.23 -9.23 19.56
C ASN A 311 -9.00 -8.15 18.78
N THR A 312 -9.53 -8.52 17.63
CA THR A 312 -10.26 -7.62 16.72
C THR A 312 -11.76 -7.91 16.66
N GLU A 313 -12.25 -8.81 17.52
CA GLU A 313 -13.67 -9.11 17.64
C GLU A 313 -14.43 -7.85 18.07
N GLY A 314 -15.46 -7.48 17.29
CA GLY A 314 -16.27 -6.29 17.53
C GLY A 314 -15.74 -4.99 16.91
N GLU A 315 -14.50 -4.92 16.42
CA GLU A 315 -14.01 -3.72 15.72
C GLU A 315 -14.66 -3.54 14.33
N ARG A 316 -15.00 -4.65 13.68
CA ARG A 316 -15.77 -4.69 12.43
C ARG A 316 -16.72 -5.88 12.43
N ALA A 317 -17.90 -5.69 11.82
CA ALA A 317 -18.90 -6.75 11.72
C ALA A 317 -18.38 -7.98 10.95
N ASP A 318 -17.55 -7.78 9.91
CA ASP A 318 -16.97 -8.83 9.08
C ASP A 318 -15.63 -9.39 9.58
N ALA A 319 -15.13 -8.94 10.73
CA ALA A 319 -13.86 -9.42 11.27
C ALA A 319 -13.83 -10.92 11.55
N ILE A 320 -14.98 -11.48 11.92
CA ILE A 320 -15.17 -12.91 12.22
C ILE A 320 -15.61 -13.74 11.00
N GLU A 321 -15.77 -13.12 9.83
CA GLU A 321 -16.20 -13.79 8.60
C GLU A 321 -15.01 -14.14 7.71
N TRP A 322 -15.12 -15.24 6.96
CA TRP A 322 -14.11 -15.63 5.98
C TRP A 322 -14.28 -14.85 4.68
N HIS A 323 -13.28 -14.05 4.37
CA HIS A 323 -13.24 -13.23 3.17
C HIS A 323 -11.85 -13.26 2.52
N PRO A 324 -11.74 -12.95 1.22
CA PRO A 324 -10.47 -12.50 0.70
C PRO A 324 -10.00 -11.28 1.51
N ARG A 325 -8.73 -11.22 1.85
CA ARG A 325 -8.18 -10.14 2.68
C ARG A 325 -6.89 -9.60 2.10
N THR A 326 -6.67 -8.33 2.35
CA THR A 326 -5.43 -7.63 2.04
C THR A 326 -4.88 -7.04 3.32
N SER A 327 -3.57 -7.12 3.51
CA SER A 327 -2.90 -6.58 4.68
C SER A 327 -1.55 -5.97 4.32
N ILE A 328 -1.15 -4.97 5.10
CA ILE A 328 0.17 -4.36 5.07
C ILE A 328 0.76 -4.37 6.48
N GLY A 329 2.07 -4.58 6.58
CA GLY A 329 2.76 -4.61 7.86
C GLY A 329 4.26 -4.49 7.68
N TYR A 330 4.99 -4.46 8.79
CA TYR A 330 6.45 -4.34 8.76
C TYR A 330 7.10 -5.15 9.89
N SER A 331 8.38 -5.48 9.67
CA SER A 331 9.21 -6.21 10.63
C SER A 331 9.56 -5.36 11.85
N LYS A 332 9.94 -6.00 12.95
CA LYS A 332 10.31 -5.36 14.22
C LYS A 332 11.39 -4.29 14.09
N ASP A 333 12.37 -4.52 13.22
CA ASP A 333 13.46 -3.59 12.94
C ASP A 333 13.09 -2.50 11.93
N LYS A 334 11.84 -2.50 11.45
CA LYS A 334 11.28 -1.58 10.45
C LYS A 334 12.02 -1.58 9.10
N LYS A 335 12.83 -2.60 8.82
CA LYS A 335 13.60 -2.69 7.57
C LYS A 335 12.91 -3.48 6.48
N LYS A 336 11.88 -4.25 6.82
CA LYS A 336 11.10 -5.03 5.84
C LYS A 336 9.64 -4.63 5.88
N LEU A 337 9.10 -4.37 4.70
CA LEU A 337 7.66 -4.21 4.50
C LEU A 337 7.08 -5.52 3.99
N ILE A 338 5.91 -5.90 4.49
CA ILE A 338 5.15 -7.07 4.08
C ILE A 338 3.80 -6.61 3.52
N MET A 339 3.50 -6.99 2.28
CA MET A 339 2.20 -6.77 1.64
C MET A 339 1.60 -8.14 1.32
N LEU A 340 0.45 -8.48 1.89
CA LEU A 340 -0.13 -9.82 1.81
C LEU A 340 -1.57 -9.78 1.31
N VAL A 341 -1.89 -10.69 0.41
CA VAL A 341 -3.25 -11.01 -0.05
C VAL A 341 -3.51 -12.48 0.21
N CYS A 342 -4.63 -12.79 0.84
CA CYS A 342 -5.19 -14.12 0.91
C CYS A 342 -6.46 -14.17 0.05
N ASP A 343 -6.52 -15.11 -0.90
CA ASP A 343 -7.73 -15.34 -1.69
C ASP A 343 -8.87 -15.88 -0.82
N GLY A 344 -10.07 -15.77 -1.33
CA GLY A 344 -11.24 -16.31 -0.68
C GLY A 344 -12.46 -16.30 -1.59
N ARG A 345 -13.54 -16.93 -1.14
CA ARG A 345 -14.79 -17.09 -1.90
C ARG A 345 -14.56 -17.87 -3.20
N THR A 346 -13.58 -18.77 -3.21
CA THR A 346 -13.27 -19.66 -4.31
C THR A 346 -13.33 -21.12 -3.84
N GLU A 347 -13.36 -22.07 -4.76
CA GLU A 347 -13.32 -23.50 -4.43
C GLU A 347 -12.01 -23.94 -3.76
N ILE A 348 -10.89 -23.24 -4.09
CA ILE A 348 -9.57 -23.56 -3.56
C ILE A 348 -9.31 -22.84 -2.22
N SER A 349 -9.80 -21.61 -2.06
CA SER A 349 -9.54 -20.79 -0.87
C SER A 349 -10.83 -20.20 -0.33
N ARG A 350 -11.18 -20.54 0.90
CA ARG A 350 -12.37 -19.98 1.57
C ARG A 350 -12.19 -18.50 1.95
N GLY A 351 -10.94 -18.07 2.14
CA GLY A 351 -10.56 -16.80 2.75
C GLY A 351 -10.28 -16.93 4.25
N VAL A 352 -10.00 -15.81 4.87
CA VAL A 352 -9.57 -15.75 6.28
C VAL A 352 -10.35 -14.69 7.07
N ARG A 353 -10.46 -14.91 8.37
CA ARG A 353 -10.87 -13.90 9.35
C ARG A 353 -9.70 -12.97 9.66
N THR A 354 -9.94 -11.83 10.26
CA THR A 354 -8.86 -10.89 10.62
C THR A 354 -7.81 -11.50 11.55
N ARG A 355 -8.23 -12.36 12.47
CA ARG A 355 -7.33 -13.10 13.35
C ARG A 355 -6.43 -14.10 12.60
N GLU A 356 -6.99 -14.84 11.65
CA GLU A 356 -6.23 -15.77 10.79
C GLU A 356 -5.25 -14.98 9.90
N LEU A 357 -5.67 -13.82 9.39
CA LEU A 357 -4.82 -12.90 8.64
C LEU A 357 -3.62 -12.42 9.46
N ALA A 358 -3.82 -12.14 10.74
CA ALA A 358 -2.73 -11.75 11.65
C ALA A 358 -1.66 -12.85 11.79
N ASP A 359 -2.08 -14.12 11.93
CA ASP A 359 -1.14 -15.23 11.96
C ASP A 359 -0.36 -15.34 10.64
N LEU A 360 -1.03 -15.19 9.48
CA LEU A 360 -0.36 -15.20 8.17
C LEU A 360 0.67 -14.08 8.05
N MET A 361 0.33 -12.86 8.51
CA MET A 361 1.26 -11.72 8.51
C MET A 361 2.47 -11.98 9.42
N ARG A 362 2.25 -12.57 10.60
CA ARG A 362 3.33 -12.95 11.52
C ARG A 362 4.26 -13.99 10.89
N TYR A 363 3.72 -15.02 10.24
CA TYR A 363 4.51 -16.01 9.52
C TYR A 363 5.26 -15.43 8.32
N ALA A 364 4.72 -14.41 7.68
CA ALA A 364 5.40 -13.66 6.62
C ALA A 364 6.51 -12.71 7.16
N GLY A 365 6.63 -12.58 8.50
CA GLY A 365 7.69 -11.80 9.16
C GLY A 365 7.28 -10.42 9.65
N ALA A 366 5.99 -10.10 9.71
CA ALA A 366 5.51 -8.85 10.27
C ALA A 366 5.51 -8.87 11.81
N ASP A 367 5.84 -7.75 12.41
CA ASP A 367 5.70 -7.44 13.84
C ASP A 367 4.47 -6.54 14.08
N GLU A 368 4.17 -5.67 13.12
CA GLU A 368 3.02 -4.79 13.08
C GLU A 368 2.23 -5.06 11.79
N ALA A 369 0.89 -5.14 11.86
CA ALA A 369 0.08 -5.32 10.66
C ALA A 369 -1.32 -4.72 10.75
N LEU A 370 -1.80 -4.25 9.60
CA LEU A 370 -3.08 -3.59 9.39
C LEU A 370 -3.89 -4.32 8.31
N ASN A 371 -5.16 -4.62 8.59
CA ASN A 371 -6.10 -5.09 7.58
C ASN A 371 -6.55 -3.91 6.71
N LEU A 372 -6.43 -4.04 5.40
CA LEU A 372 -6.89 -3.10 4.40
C LEU A 372 -8.27 -3.50 3.83
N ASP A 373 -8.70 -2.87 2.72
CA ASP A 373 -9.93 -3.30 2.04
C ASP A 373 -9.77 -4.70 1.48
N GLY A 374 -10.80 -5.49 1.64
CA GLY A 374 -10.81 -6.92 1.31
C GLY A 374 -11.88 -7.29 0.29
N GLY A 375 -12.26 -8.57 0.31
CA GLY A 375 -13.31 -9.08 -0.57
C GLY A 375 -12.92 -8.97 -2.04
N GLY A 376 -13.78 -8.35 -2.85
CA GLY A 376 -13.53 -8.17 -4.28
C GLY A 376 -12.39 -7.20 -4.61
N SER A 377 -11.93 -6.40 -3.65
CA SER A 377 -10.83 -5.46 -3.84
C SER A 377 -9.46 -6.13 -3.72
N SER A 378 -9.37 -7.28 -3.01
CA SER A 378 -8.10 -7.97 -2.76
C SER A 378 -7.36 -8.30 -4.05
N THR A 379 -6.26 -7.60 -4.28
CA THR A 379 -5.44 -7.72 -5.49
C THR A 379 -3.97 -7.54 -5.14
N LEU A 380 -3.11 -8.43 -5.61
CA LEU A 380 -1.66 -8.31 -5.62
C LEU A 380 -1.18 -8.33 -7.09
N TYR A 381 -0.50 -7.29 -7.49
CA TYR A 381 -0.02 -7.06 -8.84
C TYR A 381 1.52 -7.01 -8.89
N THR A 382 2.07 -7.50 -9.99
CA THR A 382 3.47 -7.30 -10.37
C THR A 382 3.58 -7.02 -11.87
N SER A 383 4.47 -6.14 -12.31
CA SER A 383 4.55 -5.68 -13.70
C SER A 383 4.84 -6.79 -14.69
N MET A 384 5.76 -7.71 -14.36
CA MET A 384 6.18 -8.78 -15.29
C MET A 384 5.34 -10.05 -15.24
N LEU A 385 4.63 -10.27 -14.10
CA LEU A 385 3.88 -11.51 -13.89
C LEU A 385 2.36 -11.27 -13.76
N GLY A 386 1.92 -10.01 -13.89
CA GLY A 386 0.52 -9.62 -13.81
C GLY A 386 -0.08 -9.74 -12.40
N VAL A 387 -1.38 -9.98 -12.32
CA VAL A 387 -2.10 -10.22 -11.05
C VAL A 387 -1.74 -11.60 -10.52
N ARG A 388 -1.28 -11.65 -9.28
CA ARG A 388 -0.70 -12.86 -8.68
C ARG A 388 -1.71 -13.72 -7.93
N ASN A 389 -2.74 -13.11 -7.40
CA ASN A 389 -3.85 -13.79 -6.73
C ASN A 389 -5.04 -13.98 -7.68
N TYR A 390 -6.10 -14.62 -7.20
CA TYR A 390 -7.35 -14.78 -7.96
C TYR A 390 -8.45 -13.87 -7.37
N PRO A 391 -8.64 -12.65 -7.90
CA PRO A 391 -9.70 -11.76 -7.42
C PRO A 391 -11.07 -12.42 -7.40
N SER A 392 -11.80 -12.29 -6.29
CA SER A 392 -13.05 -13.05 -6.05
C SER A 392 -14.21 -12.72 -7.01
N SER A 393 -14.05 -11.72 -7.84
CA SER A 393 -14.96 -11.39 -8.95
C SER A 393 -14.62 -12.21 -10.21
N LYS A 394 -14.49 -13.52 -10.10
CA LYS A 394 -14.14 -14.47 -11.19
C LYS A 394 -12.80 -14.14 -11.86
N GLY A 395 -11.79 -13.78 -11.08
CA GLY A 395 -10.45 -13.44 -11.56
C GLY A 395 -10.32 -12.01 -12.11
N VAL A 396 -11.40 -11.22 -12.11
CA VAL A 396 -11.38 -9.83 -12.60
C VAL A 396 -11.09 -8.86 -11.46
N GLN A 397 -10.08 -8.02 -11.63
CA GLN A 397 -9.77 -6.96 -10.68
C GLN A 397 -10.94 -5.99 -10.52
N ARG A 398 -11.26 -5.64 -9.29
CA ARG A 398 -12.14 -4.51 -8.99
C ARG A 398 -11.39 -3.20 -9.18
N LYS A 399 -12.09 -2.18 -9.69
CA LYS A 399 -11.63 -0.80 -9.60
C LYS A 399 -11.76 -0.35 -8.15
N VAL A 400 -10.68 0.20 -7.58
CA VAL A 400 -10.55 0.63 -6.18
C VAL A 400 -10.15 2.09 -6.10
N GLY A 401 -10.29 2.71 -4.93
CA GLY A 401 -10.04 4.14 -4.75
C GLY A 401 -8.56 4.49 -4.55
N ASP A 402 -7.78 3.56 -4.02
CA ASP A 402 -6.35 3.74 -3.77
C ASP A 402 -5.58 2.42 -3.81
N GLY A 403 -4.27 2.51 -3.90
CA GLY A 403 -3.35 1.38 -3.83
C GLY A 403 -2.04 1.73 -3.12
N VAL A 404 -1.32 0.71 -2.69
CA VAL A 404 0.05 0.83 -2.14
C VAL A 404 1.00 0.06 -3.03
N PHE A 405 2.07 0.70 -3.45
CA PHE A 405 2.98 0.20 -4.47
C PHE A 405 4.42 0.16 -4.01
N VAL A 406 5.15 -0.82 -4.54
CA VAL A 406 6.61 -0.86 -4.53
C VAL A 406 7.09 -0.27 -5.84
N VAL A 407 7.92 0.75 -5.74
CA VAL A 407 8.39 1.54 -6.86
C VAL A 407 9.90 1.38 -6.99
N SER A 408 10.38 1.16 -8.21
CA SER A 408 11.82 1.21 -8.50
C SER A 408 12.19 2.61 -8.94
N THR A 409 13.16 3.20 -8.24
CA THR A 409 13.78 4.49 -8.59
C THR A 409 15.11 4.30 -9.32
N ALA A 410 15.41 3.06 -9.72
CA ALA A 410 16.63 2.74 -10.45
C ALA A 410 16.62 3.34 -11.86
N PRO A 411 17.79 3.74 -12.40
CA PRO A 411 17.92 4.14 -13.77
C PRO A 411 17.42 3.06 -14.75
N ALA A 412 16.91 3.47 -15.91
CA ALA A 412 16.48 2.56 -16.96
C ALA A 412 17.62 1.63 -17.40
N SER A 413 17.35 0.34 -17.49
CA SER A 413 18.31 -0.65 -17.96
C SER A 413 17.58 -1.86 -18.54
N SER A 414 17.79 -2.11 -19.82
CA SER A 414 17.22 -3.26 -20.55
C SER A 414 18.17 -4.46 -20.65
N PHE A 415 19.40 -4.35 -20.13
CA PHE A 415 20.38 -5.43 -20.17
C PHE A 415 20.19 -6.38 -18.99
N VAL A 416 20.22 -7.69 -19.27
CA VAL A 416 20.28 -8.72 -18.24
C VAL A 416 21.67 -8.68 -17.59
N GLY A 417 21.72 -8.16 -16.36
CA GLY A 417 22.92 -8.10 -15.53
C GLY A 417 23.08 -9.30 -14.59
N GLY A 418 21.99 -10.05 -14.35
CA GLY A 418 21.98 -11.25 -13.50
C GLY A 418 20.86 -12.20 -13.87
N ILE A 419 20.99 -13.45 -13.45
CA ILE A 419 19.94 -14.47 -13.60
C ILE A 419 19.81 -15.24 -12.29
N ASP A 420 18.59 -15.73 -12.00
CA ASP A 420 18.31 -16.52 -10.81
C ASP A 420 17.18 -17.52 -11.07
N PHE A 421 17.09 -18.54 -10.23
CA PHE A 421 15.99 -19.50 -10.30
C PHE A 421 14.67 -18.85 -9.84
N ALA A 422 13.63 -19.09 -10.62
CA ALA A 422 12.27 -18.61 -10.31
C ALA A 422 11.40 -19.72 -9.67
N THR A 423 11.99 -20.84 -9.33
CA THR A 423 11.29 -21.99 -8.77
C THR A 423 11.54 -22.09 -7.28
N PRO A 424 10.50 -22.36 -6.47
CA PRO A 424 10.72 -22.63 -5.05
C PRO A 424 11.60 -23.87 -4.89
N PRO A 425 12.36 -23.97 -3.79
CA PRO A 425 13.06 -25.19 -3.45
C PRO A 425 12.06 -26.35 -3.37
N HIS A 426 12.32 -27.43 -4.07
CA HIS A 426 11.51 -28.63 -3.99
C HIS A 426 12.40 -29.87 -4.01
N VAL A 427 11.85 -30.98 -3.52
CA VAL A 427 12.53 -32.27 -3.47
C VAL A 427 12.30 -33.00 -4.78
N ILE A 428 13.37 -33.48 -5.36
CA ILE A 428 13.35 -34.36 -6.54
C ILE A 428 13.86 -35.72 -6.15
N SER A 429 13.22 -36.77 -6.66
CA SER A 429 13.58 -38.15 -6.37
C SER A 429 14.78 -38.60 -7.23
N LYS A 430 15.52 -39.59 -6.78
CA LYS A 430 16.59 -40.20 -7.56
C LYS A 430 16.06 -40.71 -8.92
N GLY A 431 16.71 -40.32 -10.01
CA GLY A 431 16.34 -40.60 -11.37
C GLY A 431 15.33 -39.62 -11.99
N GLU A 432 14.82 -38.68 -11.18
CA GLU A 432 13.91 -37.64 -11.66
C GLU A 432 14.68 -36.53 -12.37
N GLU A 433 14.05 -35.97 -13.41
CA GLU A 433 14.58 -34.88 -14.22
C GLU A 433 13.95 -33.55 -13.81
N TYR A 434 14.74 -32.52 -13.73
CA TYR A 434 14.30 -31.17 -13.38
C TYR A 434 14.93 -30.10 -14.24
N SER A 435 14.10 -29.30 -14.88
CA SER A 435 14.52 -28.13 -15.65
C SER A 435 14.02 -26.85 -14.95
N PRO A 436 14.88 -26.11 -14.26
CA PRO A 436 14.45 -24.93 -13.52
C PRO A 436 14.01 -23.81 -14.46
N THR A 437 12.98 -23.07 -14.06
CA THR A 437 12.68 -21.76 -14.66
C THR A 437 13.73 -20.75 -14.20
N VAL A 438 14.27 -20.00 -15.14
CA VAL A 438 15.31 -18.98 -14.86
C VAL A 438 14.81 -17.61 -15.30
N TYR A 439 14.88 -16.66 -14.40
CA TYR A 439 14.54 -15.25 -14.63
C TYR A 439 15.80 -14.42 -14.87
N GLY A 440 15.66 -13.38 -15.68
CA GLY A 440 16.69 -12.40 -15.96
C GLY A 440 16.37 -11.05 -15.31
N TYR A 441 17.38 -10.49 -14.67
CA TYR A 441 17.29 -9.23 -13.94
C TYR A 441 18.25 -8.21 -14.53
N ASN A 442 17.86 -6.94 -14.52
CA ASN A 442 18.81 -5.87 -14.88
C ASN A 442 19.85 -5.66 -13.75
N ALA A 443 20.78 -4.72 -13.97
CA ALA A 443 21.86 -4.43 -13.03
C ALA A 443 21.37 -3.97 -11.63
N TYR A 444 20.13 -3.50 -11.52
CA TYR A 444 19.51 -3.01 -10.30
C TYR A 444 18.58 -4.04 -9.64
N GLY A 445 18.51 -5.25 -10.21
CA GLY A 445 17.70 -6.34 -9.67
C GLY A 445 16.23 -6.31 -10.09
N LEU A 446 15.83 -5.44 -11.01
CA LEU A 446 14.49 -5.46 -11.59
C LEU A 446 14.33 -6.67 -12.51
N LEU A 447 13.24 -7.42 -12.34
CA LEU A 447 12.88 -8.51 -13.24
C LEU A 447 12.51 -7.96 -14.62
N ILE A 448 13.25 -8.36 -15.64
CA ILE A 448 13.05 -7.90 -17.03
C ILE A 448 12.85 -9.04 -18.04
N ASN A 449 13.08 -10.28 -17.62
CA ASN A 449 12.88 -11.44 -18.48
C ASN A 449 12.45 -12.65 -17.65
N THR A 450 11.28 -13.21 -17.95
CA THR A 450 10.71 -14.39 -17.29
C THR A 450 10.96 -15.69 -18.05
N GLU A 451 11.60 -15.64 -19.23
CA GLU A 451 11.82 -16.77 -20.12
C GLU A 451 13.27 -16.82 -20.61
N MET A 452 14.21 -16.85 -19.67
CA MET A 452 15.63 -16.96 -20.04
C MET A 452 15.92 -18.28 -20.74
N SER A 453 16.58 -18.20 -21.88
CA SER A 453 16.97 -19.38 -22.66
C SER A 453 18.47 -19.53 -22.86
N ASN A 454 19.25 -18.47 -22.72
CA ASN A 454 20.70 -18.47 -22.92
C ASN A 454 21.44 -18.57 -21.57
N TYR A 455 21.33 -19.75 -20.92
CA TYR A 455 22.05 -20.08 -19.70
C TYR A 455 22.47 -21.53 -19.68
N THR A 456 23.36 -21.91 -18.77
CA THR A 456 23.66 -23.28 -18.38
C THR A 456 23.68 -23.40 -16.89
N ILE A 457 23.21 -24.53 -16.37
CA ILE A 457 23.31 -24.88 -14.96
C ILE A 457 24.49 -25.78 -14.68
N THR A 458 24.97 -25.79 -13.46
CA THR A 458 25.96 -26.77 -12.96
C THR A 458 25.42 -27.33 -11.62
N CYS A 459 25.82 -28.54 -11.30
CA CYS A 459 25.48 -29.16 -10.02
C CYS A 459 26.71 -29.83 -9.38
N ASP A 460 26.59 -30.18 -8.12
CA ASP A 460 27.55 -31.06 -7.46
C ASP A 460 27.36 -32.49 -8.00
N GLU A 461 28.42 -33.10 -8.53
CA GLU A 461 28.39 -34.46 -9.10
C GLU A 461 27.94 -35.53 -8.08
N ARG A 462 28.01 -35.23 -6.79
CA ARG A 462 27.51 -36.13 -5.72
C ARG A 462 26.00 -36.23 -5.66
N ILE A 463 25.28 -35.22 -6.16
CA ILE A 463 23.82 -35.18 -6.10
C ILE A 463 23.16 -35.50 -7.44
N GLY A 464 23.92 -35.44 -8.54
CA GLY A 464 23.41 -35.74 -9.88
C GLY A 464 24.28 -35.16 -10.96
N TYR A 465 23.72 -35.07 -12.16
CA TYR A 465 24.42 -34.54 -13.33
C TYR A 465 23.49 -33.63 -14.16
N VAL A 466 24.11 -32.78 -14.97
CA VAL A 466 23.37 -31.93 -15.92
C VAL A 466 23.48 -32.62 -17.32
N LYS A 467 22.33 -32.73 -18.00
CA LYS A 467 22.27 -33.27 -19.36
C LYS A 467 23.07 -32.43 -20.38
N ALA A 468 23.27 -32.98 -21.56
CA ALA A 468 24.00 -32.33 -22.65
C ALA A 468 23.33 -31.01 -23.14
N ASP A 469 22.05 -30.77 -22.82
CA ASP A 469 21.35 -29.51 -23.09
C ASP A 469 21.85 -28.36 -22.21
N GLY A 470 22.57 -28.66 -21.12
CA GLY A 470 23.06 -27.69 -20.15
C GLY A 470 21.97 -27.07 -19.24
N LYS A 471 20.76 -27.63 -19.23
CA LYS A 471 19.59 -27.04 -18.56
C LYS A 471 18.79 -28.01 -17.70
N THR A 472 18.88 -29.30 -17.99
CA THR A 472 18.17 -30.35 -17.28
C THR A 472 19.08 -31.03 -16.28
N PHE A 473 18.74 -30.93 -15.01
CA PHE A 473 19.38 -31.68 -13.92
C PHE A 473 18.72 -33.04 -13.74
N VAL A 474 19.52 -34.08 -13.51
CA VAL A 474 19.05 -35.43 -13.18
C VAL A 474 19.58 -35.78 -11.79
N ALA A 475 18.69 -36.10 -10.88
CA ALA A 475 19.08 -36.49 -9.53
C ALA A 475 19.62 -37.94 -9.51
N ASP A 476 20.84 -38.13 -9.01
CA ASP A 476 21.45 -39.47 -8.88
C ASP A 476 22.03 -39.75 -7.48
N GLY A 477 22.11 -38.75 -6.64
CA GLY A 477 22.59 -38.83 -5.27
C GLY A 477 21.65 -38.20 -4.25
N ILE A 478 22.11 -38.14 -3.00
CA ILE A 478 21.42 -37.45 -1.89
C ILE A 478 22.23 -36.19 -1.55
N GLY A 479 21.55 -35.06 -1.54
CA GLY A 479 22.15 -33.78 -1.17
C GLY A 479 21.14 -32.64 -1.22
N LEU A 480 21.58 -31.45 -0.83
CA LEU A 480 20.83 -30.21 -0.90
C LEU A 480 21.37 -29.33 -2.02
#